data_3aeaf7c54fffced637e9eef94917bfaa
#
_entry.id   3aeaf7c54fffced637e9eef94917bfaa
#
_cell.length_a   1.000
_cell.length_b   1.000
_cell.length_c   1.000
_cell.angle_alpha   90.00
_cell.angle_beta   90.00
_cell.angle_gamma   90.00
#
_symmetry.space_group_name_H-M   'P 1'
#
loop_
_entity.id
_entity.type
_entity.pdbx_description
1 polymer ?
#
loop_
_entity_poly.entity_id
_entity_poly.type
_entity_poly.pdbx_seq_one_letter_code
_entity_poly.pdbx_strand_id
1 'polypeptide(L)'
;MSATPASQPAAPQASAVVDVVAAVIIDSDDRFLLAQRPPGKVYAGYWEFPGGKVESGETRQQALARELQEELGIGVRRAWPWITREYVYPHAAVRLHFFRVIEWSGQPQSRERQQFCWQRAEAPDVAPMLPANAPVLAALKLPPVYAISQAEALGETRFLERLRHAIGHGTRLIQLREKQLDPDVLLPFAAQVMKLAHGAGARVLLNGTPQLAAQAGADGVHLPSAVLMRLRRRPDLPLVAASCHDRAELGHAAALGIDFVVLGPVLPTPSHPASVPLGWSDFSALIDGYPLPVYALGGLSAEMLDTARARGAHGIAMLRGAWHDPDTG
;
A
#
# COMPACT_ATOMS: atom_id res chain seq x y z
N MET A 1 47.22 30.16 33.78
CA MET A 1 46.99 29.36 32.56
C MET A 1 45.51 29.02 32.52
N SER A 2 44.71 29.82 31.79
CA SER A 2 43.26 29.61 31.67
C SER A 2 42.97 28.70 30.50
N ALA A 3 42.32 27.57 30.78
CA ALA A 3 41.86 26.64 29.77
C ALA A 3 40.59 27.18 29.10
N THR A 4 40.62 27.36 27.80
CA THR A 4 39.48 27.69 26.95
C THR A 4 38.54 26.45 26.85
N PRO A 5 37.22 26.60 27.08
CA PRO A 5 36.31 25.46 26.92
C PRO A 5 36.14 25.11 25.42
N ALA A 6 36.26 23.82 25.12
CA ALA A 6 36.02 23.29 23.79
C ALA A 6 34.56 23.53 23.36
N SER A 7 34.39 24.13 22.19
CA SER A 7 33.09 24.37 21.57
C SER A 7 32.40 23.04 21.29
N GLN A 8 31.18 22.87 21.78
CA GLN A 8 30.28 21.79 21.43
C GLN A 8 30.00 21.82 19.91
N PRO A 9 29.93 20.68 19.21
CA PRO A 9 29.54 20.65 17.81
C PRO A 9 28.09 21.15 17.68
N ALA A 10 27.88 22.09 16.78
CA ALA A 10 26.56 22.63 16.46
C ALA A 10 25.62 21.50 16.04
N ALA A 11 24.39 21.52 16.57
CA ALA A 11 23.34 20.63 16.14
C ALA A 11 23.13 20.76 14.62
N PRO A 12 22.85 19.65 13.88
CA PRO A 12 22.66 19.72 12.45
C PRO A 12 21.48 20.67 12.16
N GLN A 13 21.74 21.71 11.38
CA GLN A 13 20.68 22.58 10.86
C GLN A 13 19.71 21.70 10.09
N ALA A 14 18.42 21.81 10.38
CA ALA A 14 17.37 21.12 9.66
C ALA A 14 17.46 21.51 8.19
N SER A 15 18.10 20.67 7.37
CA SER A 15 18.14 20.87 5.92
C SER A 15 16.71 20.83 5.40
N ALA A 16 16.34 21.77 4.52
CA ALA A 16 15.02 21.77 3.90
C ALA A 16 14.72 20.40 3.29
N VAL A 17 13.52 19.89 3.53
CA VAL A 17 13.06 18.62 2.92
C VAL A 17 12.93 18.81 1.42
N VAL A 18 13.60 17.96 0.64
CA VAL A 18 13.57 18.01 -0.82
C VAL A 18 12.44 17.12 -1.32
N ASP A 19 11.52 17.70 -2.08
CA ASP A 19 10.48 16.92 -2.77
C ASP A 19 11.07 16.20 -3.99
N VAL A 20 10.77 14.91 -4.09
CA VAL A 20 11.27 14.00 -5.14
C VAL A 20 10.10 13.18 -5.66
N VAL A 21 9.97 13.02 -6.97
CA VAL A 21 9.04 12.09 -7.60
C VAL A 21 9.73 10.79 -7.92
N ALA A 22 9.04 9.67 -7.75
CA ALA A 22 9.55 8.34 -8.07
C ALA A 22 8.50 7.52 -8.82
N ALA A 23 8.89 6.89 -9.93
CA ALA A 23 8.02 6.15 -10.81
C ALA A 23 8.07 4.65 -10.52
N VAL A 24 6.95 4.07 -10.11
CA VAL A 24 6.72 2.64 -10.17
C VAL A 24 6.11 2.34 -11.53
N ILE A 25 6.97 2.11 -12.54
CA ILE A 25 6.57 1.78 -13.90
C ILE A 25 6.22 0.30 -13.94
N ILE A 26 4.98 -0.04 -14.31
CA ILE A 26 4.47 -1.42 -14.28
C ILE A 26 4.12 -1.84 -15.71
N ASP A 27 4.75 -2.92 -16.19
CA ASP A 27 4.48 -3.49 -17.50
C ASP A 27 3.28 -4.45 -17.52
N SER A 28 2.98 -5.01 -18.70
CA SER A 28 1.87 -5.96 -18.90
C SER A 28 2.03 -7.29 -18.16
N ASP A 29 3.23 -7.60 -17.69
CA ASP A 29 3.56 -8.83 -16.95
C ASP A 29 3.61 -8.60 -15.43
N ASP A 30 3.06 -7.47 -14.95
CA ASP A 30 3.09 -7.01 -13.55
C ASP A 30 4.53 -6.88 -12.99
N ARG A 31 5.52 -6.62 -13.86
CA ARG A 31 6.88 -6.33 -13.43
C ARG A 31 7.05 -4.81 -13.28
N PHE A 32 7.87 -4.41 -12.31
CA PHE A 32 8.20 -3.01 -12.12
C PHE A 32 9.66 -2.72 -12.52
N LEU A 33 9.92 -1.50 -13.00
CA LEU A 33 11.25 -1.07 -13.42
C LEU A 33 12.03 -0.49 -12.26
N LEU A 34 13.30 -0.90 -12.13
CA LEU A 34 14.31 -0.24 -11.31
C LEU A 34 15.44 0.28 -12.18
N ALA A 35 16.06 1.39 -11.76
CA ALA A 35 17.26 1.96 -12.34
C ALA A 35 18.40 1.91 -11.32
N GLN A 36 19.64 1.71 -11.81
CA GLN A 36 20.83 1.73 -10.98
C GLN A 36 21.45 3.14 -11.02
N ARG A 37 21.76 3.68 -9.85
CA ARG A 37 22.38 5.01 -9.71
C ARG A 37 23.74 5.03 -10.39
N PRO A 38 23.99 5.99 -11.32
CA PRO A 38 25.22 6.05 -12.08
C PRO A 38 26.43 6.40 -11.21
N PRO A 39 27.65 6.11 -11.68
CA PRO A 39 28.88 6.54 -11.03
C PRO A 39 28.92 8.06 -10.79
N GLY A 40 29.45 8.47 -9.65
CA GLY A 40 29.56 9.89 -9.28
C GLY A 40 28.37 10.47 -8.52
N LYS A 41 27.22 9.80 -8.49
CA LYS A 41 26.09 10.16 -7.60
C LYS A 41 26.26 9.49 -6.22
N VAL A 42 25.70 10.10 -5.19
CA VAL A 42 25.63 9.49 -3.84
C VAL A 42 24.88 8.17 -3.93
N TYR A 43 25.37 7.11 -3.27
CA TYR A 43 24.88 5.75 -3.40
C TYR A 43 25.03 5.18 -4.82
N ALA A 44 26.11 5.50 -5.56
CA ALA A 44 26.40 4.91 -6.86
C ALA A 44 26.33 3.36 -6.81
N GLY A 45 25.69 2.75 -7.80
CA GLY A 45 25.48 1.30 -7.87
C GLY A 45 24.25 0.77 -7.10
N TYR A 46 23.59 1.59 -6.29
CA TYR A 46 22.33 1.22 -5.66
C TYR A 46 21.15 1.29 -6.65
N TRP A 47 20.19 0.40 -6.46
CA TRP A 47 18.97 0.37 -7.27
C TRP A 47 17.85 1.18 -6.61
N GLU A 48 17.13 1.91 -7.47
CA GLU A 48 16.04 2.80 -7.05
C GLU A 48 14.91 2.83 -8.10
N PHE A 49 13.75 3.37 -7.71
CA PHE A 49 12.72 3.72 -8.67
C PHE A 49 13.16 4.96 -9.47
N PRO A 50 13.00 4.97 -10.81
CA PRO A 50 13.37 6.13 -11.65
C PRO A 50 12.62 7.40 -11.19
N GLY A 51 13.28 8.55 -11.30
CA GLY A 51 12.70 9.82 -10.92
C GLY A 51 13.73 10.80 -10.38
N GLY A 52 13.26 11.98 -9.96
CA GLY A 52 14.14 13.03 -9.51
C GLY A 52 13.43 14.14 -8.75
N LYS A 53 14.12 15.26 -8.58
CA LYS A 53 13.64 16.38 -7.78
C LYS A 53 12.49 17.10 -8.46
N VAL A 54 11.54 17.56 -7.67
CA VAL A 54 10.52 18.53 -8.11
C VAL A 54 11.19 19.91 -8.16
N GLU A 55 11.20 20.51 -9.34
CA GLU A 55 11.79 21.85 -9.53
C GLU A 55 10.80 22.95 -9.16
N SER A 56 11.32 24.15 -8.98
CA SER A 56 10.50 25.29 -8.60
C SER A 56 9.49 25.65 -9.71
N GLY A 57 8.21 25.70 -9.35
CA GLY A 57 7.14 26.05 -10.27
C GLY A 57 6.54 24.89 -11.05
N GLU A 58 7.05 23.67 -10.92
CA GLU A 58 6.43 22.49 -11.55
C GLU A 58 5.55 21.71 -10.57
N THR A 59 4.53 21.07 -11.09
CA THR A 59 3.73 20.09 -10.33
C THR A 59 4.47 18.76 -10.26
N ARG A 60 4.11 17.91 -9.28
CA ARG A 60 4.68 16.56 -9.15
C ARG A 60 4.52 15.71 -10.43
N GLN A 61 3.41 15.86 -11.16
CA GLN A 61 3.20 15.17 -12.44
C GLN A 61 4.10 15.69 -13.56
N GLN A 62 4.34 17.00 -13.61
CA GLN A 62 5.28 17.60 -14.56
C GLN A 62 6.71 17.14 -14.29
N ALA A 63 7.14 17.16 -13.01
CA ALA A 63 8.43 16.61 -12.59
C ALA A 63 8.58 15.13 -13.01
N LEU A 64 7.58 14.30 -12.74
CA LEU A 64 7.58 12.89 -13.11
C LEU A 64 7.74 12.70 -14.62
N ALA A 65 6.99 13.45 -15.43
CA ALA A 65 7.04 13.35 -16.89
C ALA A 65 8.40 13.81 -17.44
N ARG A 66 8.97 14.90 -16.90
CA ARG A 66 10.27 15.42 -17.28
C ARG A 66 11.38 14.40 -16.94
N GLU A 67 11.45 13.94 -15.70
CA GLU A 67 12.47 12.99 -15.24
C GLU A 67 12.45 11.69 -16.04
N LEU A 68 11.28 11.10 -16.30
CA LEU A 68 11.19 9.87 -17.09
C LEU A 68 11.55 10.08 -18.56
N GLN A 69 11.30 11.27 -19.11
CA GLN A 69 11.75 11.62 -20.44
C GLN A 69 13.29 11.79 -20.49
N GLU A 70 13.89 12.40 -19.47
CA GLU A 70 15.34 12.63 -19.37
C GLU A 70 16.08 11.32 -19.11
N GLU A 71 15.66 10.53 -18.12
CA GLU A 71 16.36 9.31 -17.71
C GLU A 71 16.14 8.12 -18.66
N LEU A 72 14.89 7.91 -19.09
CA LEU A 72 14.46 6.70 -19.79
C LEU A 72 13.95 6.95 -21.22
N GLY A 73 13.73 8.19 -21.62
CA GLY A 73 13.24 8.54 -22.95
C GLY A 73 11.79 8.16 -23.20
N ILE A 74 11.00 7.98 -22.15
CA ILE A 74 9.58 7.63 -22.24
C ILE A 74 8.69 8.82 -21.93
N GLY A 75 7.55 8.93 -22.64
CA GLY A 75 6.53 9.94 -22.38
C GLY A 75 5.41 9.33 -21.53
N VAL A 76 5.21 9.85 -20.32
CA VAL A 76 4.13 9.41 -19.41
C VAL A 76 2.76 9.76 -19.99
N ARG A 77 1.89 8.78 -20.16
CA ARG A 77 0.50 8.97 -20.61
C ARG A 77 -0.50 8.83 -19.48
N ARG A 78 -0.29 7.85 -18.57
CA ARG A 78 -1.14 7.66 -17.40
C ARG A 78 -0.29 7.28 -16.20
N ALA A 79 -0.39 8.10 -15.14
CA ALA A 79 0.24 7.86 -13.86
C ALA A 79 -0.76 8.16 -12.75
N TRP A 80 -0.78 7.30 -11.73
CA TRP A 80 -1.62 7.46 -10.55
C TRP A 80 -0.78 7.85 -9.34
N PRO A 81 -1.16 8.88 -8.57
CA PRO A 81 -0.53 9.14 -7.29
C PRO A 81 -0.70 7.91 -6.38
N TRP A 82 0.28 7.69 -5.52
CA TRP A 82 0.21 6.52 -4.63
C TRP A 82 0.69 6.88 -3.23
N ILE A 83 1.87 6.45 -2.82
CA ILE A 83 2.41 6.61 -1.47
C ILE A 83 3.35 7.80 -1.44
N THR A 84 3.36 8.57 -0.34
CA THR A 84 4.38 9.59 -0.08
C THR A 84 5.18 9.21 1.15
N ARG A 85 6.50 9.14 1.03
CA ARG A 85 7.39 8.73 2.13
C ARG A 85 8.43 9.80 2.42
N GLU A 86 8.62 10.12 3.68
CA GLU A 86 9.79 10.89 4.10
C GLU A 86 10.93 9.94 4.51
N TYR A 87 12.13 10.29 4.10
CA TYR A 87 13.33 9.55 4.46
C TYR A 87 14.48 10.52 4.73
N VAL A 88 15.20 10.29 5.82
CA VAL A 88 16.36 11.08 6.18
C VAL A 88 17.62 10.30 5.88
N TYR A 89 18.33 10.73 4.83
CA TYR A 89 19.68 10.27 4.54
C TYR A 89 20.70 11.08 5.34
N PRO A 90 21.94 10.59 5.52
CA PRO A 90 22.98 11.36 6.20
C PRO A 90 23.26 12.75 5.60
N HIS A 91 22.94 12.95 4.31
CA HIS A 91 23.24 14.16 3.55
C HIS A 91 22.00 14.99 3.18
N ALA A 92 20.79 14.46 3.31
CA ALA A 92 19.56 15.17 2.95
C ALA A 92 18.31 14.50 3.54
N ALA A 93 17.29 15.31 3.87
CA ALA A 93 15.94 14.84 4.10
C ALA A 93 15.15 14.94 2.79
N VAL A 94 14.47 13.87 2.40
CA VAL A 94 13.70 13.79 1.17
C VAL A 94 12.26 13.40 1.45
N ARG A 95 11.33 13.95 0.65
CA ARG A 95 9.94 13.50 0.57
C ARG A 95 9.70 12.92 -0.80
N LEU A 96 9.56 11.59 -0.84
CA LEU A 96 9.40 10.79 -2.05
C LEU A 96 7.92 10.61 -2.36
N HIS A 97 7.47 11.16 -3.49
CA HIS A 97 6.12 11.02 -4.02
C HIS A 97 6.12 9.91 -5.08
N PHE A 98 5.61 8.74 -4.72
CA PHE A 98 5.54 7.59 -5.63
C PHE A 98 4.30 7.67 -6.51
N PHE A 99 4.50 7.40 -7.80
CA PHE A 99 3.45 7.28 -8.81
C PHE A 99 3.49 5.91 -9.46
N ARG A 100 2.34 5.29 -9.67
CA ARG A 100 2.22 4.11 -10.53
C ARG A 100 2.05 4.57 -11.96
N VAL A 101 3.03 4.31 -12.81
CA VAL A 101 3.00 4.60 -14.25
C VAL A 101 2.61 3.34 -14.99
N ILE A 102 1.43 3.36 -15.61
CA ILE A 102 0.79 2.20 -16.26
C ILE A 102 0.63 2.34 -17.76
N GLU A 103 0.75 3.58 -18.28
CA GLU A 103 0.79 3.85 -19.70
C GLU A 103 1.86 4.89 -20.03
N TRP A 104 2.65 4.58 -21.01
CA TRP A 104 3.68 5.48 -21.53
C TRP A 104 3.87 5.26 -23.05
N SER A 105 4.55 6.18 -23.71
CA SER A 105 4.99 6.07 -25.09
C SER A 105 6.52 5.96 -25.16
N GLY A 106 7.02 5.31 -26.20
CA GLY A 106 8.45 5.03 -26.35
C GLY A 106 8.86 3.72 -25.67
N GLN A 107 10.10 3.34 -25.91
CA GLN A 107 10.74 2.18 -25.26
C GLN A 107 11.73 2.72 -24.23
N PRO A 108 11.72 2.22 -22.97
CA PRO A 108 12.72 2.62 -21.98
C PRO A 108 14.15 2.39 -22.50
N GLN A 109 14.97 3.42 -22.42
CA GLN A 109 16.37 3.40 -22.83
C GLN A 109 17.21 4.14 -21.80
N SER A 110 18.40 3.62 -21.50
CA SER A 110 19.33 4.32 -20.63
C SER A 110 19.87 5.58 -21.33
N ARG A 111 19.49 6.75 -20.85
CA ARG A 111 19.97 8.03 -21.36
C ARG A 111 21.09 8.65 -20.52
N GLU A 112 21.16 8.31 -19.24
CA GLU A 112 22.18 8.78 -18.29
C GLU A 112 23.24 7.72 -17.98
N ARG A 113 23.43 6.69 -18.83
CA ARG A 113 24.35 5.57 -18.63
C ARG A 113 24.08 4.72 -17.39
N GLN A 114 22.87 4.81 -16.79
CA GLN A 114 22.42 3.92 -15.74
C GLN A 114 21.96 2.57 -16.33
N GLN A 115 22.11 1.50 -15.57
CA GLN A 115 21.46 0.25 -15.89
C GLN A 115 20.00 0.31 -15.42
N PHE A 116 19.11 -0.40 -16.08
CA PHE A 116 17.75 -0.62 -15.59
C PHE A 116 17.34 -2.08 -15.80
N CYS A 117 16.43 -2.56 -14.99
CA CYS A 117 15.91 -3.92 -15.11
C CYS A 117 14.47 -4.02 -14.60
N TRP A 118 13.72 -4.95 -15.20
CA TRP A 118 12.39 -5.30 -14.80
C TRP A 118 12.42 -6.34 -13.67
N GLN A 119 11.65 -6.10 -12.61
CA GLN A 119 11.65 -6.89 -11.39
C GLN A 119 10.25 -7.37 -11.04
N ARG A 120 10.12 -8.53 -10.37
CA ARG A 120 8.88 -8.99 -9.76
C ARG A 120 8.86 -8.61 -8.28
N ALA A 121 7.67 -8.24 -7.77
CA ALA A 121 7.54 -7.79 -6.38
C ALA A 121 7.85 -8.89 -5.36
N GLU A 122 7.56 -10.15 -5.70
CA GLU A 122 7.78 -11.30 -4.82
C GLU A 122 9.26 -11.56 -4.56
N ALA A 123 10.10 -11.41 -5.58
CA ALA A 123 11.54 -11.76 -5.53
C ALA A 123 12.38 -10.82 -6.41
N PRO A 124 12.61 -9.57 -5.99
CA PRO A 124 13.61 -8.72 -6.65
C PRO A 124 15.00 -9.37 -6.55
N ASP A 125 15.70 -9.45 -7.69
CA ASP A 125 17.01 -10.13 -7.80
C ASP A 125 18.19 -9.16 -7.90
N VAL A 126 17.98 -7.87 -7.73
CA VAL A 126 19.01 -6.83 -7.78
C VAL A 126 19.32 -6.25 -6.41
N ALA A 127 20.61 -5.95 -6.18
CA ALA A 127 21.12 -5.38 -4.93
C ALA A 127 22.40 -4.55 -5.22
N PRO A 128 22.77 -3.63 -4.32
CA PRO A 128 22.01 -3.15 -3.16
C PRO A 128 20.85 -2.22 -3.55
N MET A 129 19.84 -2.15 -2.71
CA MET A 129 18.64 -1.30 -2.90
C MET A 129 18.72 -0.07 -2.00
N LEU A 130 18.25 1.10 -2.47
CA LEU A 130 18.12 2.25 -1.58
C LEU A 130 17.18 1.94 -0.41
N PRO A 131 17.55 2.30 0.85
CA PRO A 131 16.74 1.96 2.03
C PRO A 131 15.32 2.52 1.98
N ALA A 132 15.11 3.70 1.38
CA ALA A 132 13.80 4.32 1.23
C ALA A 132 12.82 3.51 0.37
N ASN A 133 13.30 2.56 -0.45
CA ASN A 133 12.48 1.74 -1.33
C ASN A 133 11.81 0.55 -0.61
N ALA A 134 12.36 0.09 0.52
CA ALA A 134 11.90 -1.12 1.18
C ALA A 134 10.39 -1.13 1.51
N PRO A 135 9.78 -0.05 2.06
CA PRO A 135 8.35 -0.02 2.31
C PRO A 135 7.49 -0.05 1.03
N VAL A 136 8.00 0.51 -0.07
CA VAL A 136 7.29 0.52 -1.36
C VAL A 136 7.32 -0.87 -2.00
N LEU A 137 8.47 -1.56 -1.92
CA LEU A 137 8.59 -2.96 -2.35
C LEU A 137 7.67 -3.89 -1.53
N ALA A 138 7.54 -3.65 -0.23
CA ALA A 138 6.57 -4.38 0.60
C ALA A 138 5.12 -4.10 0.17
N ALA A 139 4.81 -2.84 -0.15
CA ALA A 139 3.49 -2.43 -0.62
C ALA A 139 3.14 -3.04 -2.00
N LEU A 140 4.12 -3.23 -2.90
CA LEU A 140 3.91 -3.87 -4.20
C LEU A 140 3.46 -5.33 -4.10
N LYS A 141 3.74 -6.00 -2.98
CA LYS A 141 3.29 -7.38 -2.70
C LYS A 141 1.83 -7.46 -2.25
N LEU A 142 1.18 -6.32 -2.02
CA LEU A 142 -0.23 -6.29 -1.63
C LEU A 142 -1.11 -6.40 -2.88
N PRO A 143 -2.08 -7.34 -2.92
CA PRO A 143 -3.02 -7.47 -4.03
C PRO A 143 -3.89 -6.22 -4.20
N PRO A 144 -4.43 -5.97 -5.40
CA PRO A 144 -5.30 -4.82 -5.65
C PRO A 144 -6.68 -4.93 -4.98
N VAL A 145 -7.10 -6.14 -4.62
CA VAL A 145 -8.39 -6.42 -4.00
C VAL A 145 -8.19 -7.02 -2.61
N TYR A 146 -8.86 -6.45 -1.63
CA TYR A 146 -8.97 -6.95 -0.27
C TYR A 146 -10.40 -7.43 -0.01
N ALA A 147 -10.62 -8.74 -0.05
CA ALA A 147 -11.93 -9.36 0.08
C ALA A 147 -12.32 -9.50 1.57
N ILE A 148 -13.46 -8.96 1.95
CA ILE A 148 -13.97 -9.03 3.34
C ILE A 148 -15.01 -10.14 3.41
N SER A 149 -14.89 -11.06 4.37
CA SER A 149 -15.78 -12.20 4.52
C SER A 149 -17.24 -11.79 4.82
N GLN A 150 -18.15 -12.70 4.57
CA GLN A 150 -19.59 -12.49 4.69
C GLN A 150 -20.31 -13.78 5.13
N ALA A 151 -19.66 -14.59 5.99
CA ALA A 151 -20.19 -15.89 6.41
C ALA A 151 -21.47 -15.75 7.26
N GLU A 152 -21.56 -14.72 8.09
CA GLU A 152 -22.79 -14.41 8.88
C GLU A 152 -24.02 -14.23 7.97
N ALA A 153 -23.86 -13.64 6.79
CA ALA A 153 -24.97 -13.38 5.88
C ALA A 153 -25.26 -14.56 4.91
N LEU A 154 -24.24 -15.32 4.54
CA LEU A 154 -24.33 -16.40 3.53
C LEU A 154 -24.55 -17.77 4.17
N GLY A 155 -24.19 -17.94 5.43
CA GLY A 155 -23.95 -19.23 6.08
C GLY A 155 -22.55 -19.78 5.76
N GLU A 156 -21.97 -20.49 6.73
CA GLU A 156 -20.57 -20.97 6.65
C GLU A 156 -20.31 -21.81 5.39
N THR A 157 -21.17 -22.80 5.11
CA THR A 157 -21.00 -23.71 3.97
C THR A 157 -20.95 -22.95 2.65
N ARG A 158 -21.93 -22.09 2.40
CA ARG A 158 -22.01 -21.31 1.16
C ARG A 158 -20.87 -20.29 1.06
N PHE A 159 -20.46 -19.70 2.18
CA PHE A 159 -19.29 -18.83 2.18
C PHE A 159 -18.01 -19.59 1.79
N LEU A 160 -17.76 -20.78 2.33
CA LEU A 160 -16.59 -21.60 1.98
C LEU A 160 -16.59 -22.04 0.50
N GLU A 161 -17.75 -22.28 -0.09
CA GLU A 161 -17.88 -22.54 -1.54
C GLU A 161 -17.48 -21.33 -2.36
N ARG A 162 -18.01 -20.13 -2.02
CA ARG A 162 -17.66 -18.87 -2.69
C ARG A 162 -16.21 -18.48 -2.46
N LEU A 163 -15.66 -18.78 -1.30
CA LEU A 163 -14.24 -18.57 -1.01
C LEU A 163 -13.37 -19.40 -1.94
N ARG A 164 -13.67 -20.70 -2.14
CA ARG A 164 -12.95 -21.56 -3.11
C ARG A 164 -13.01 -20.98 -4.52
N HIS A 165 -14.19 -20.54 -4.94
CA HIS A 165 -14.37 -19.89 -6.24
C HIS A 165 -13.53 -18.61 -6.35
N ALA A 166 -13.64 -17.68 -5.41
CA ALA A 166 -12.89 -16.41 -5.40
C ALA A 166 -11.37 -16.62 -5.42
N ILE A 167 -10.87 -17.58 -4.63
CA ILE A 167 -9.44 -17.94 -4.61
C ILE A 167 -9.01 -18.51 -5.97
N GLY A 168 -9.83 -19.36 -6.60
CA GLY A 168 -9.61 -19.89 -7.94
C GLY A 168 -9.53 -18.80 -9.01
N HIS A 169 -10.21 -17.67 -8.81
CA HIS A 169 -10.22 -16.48 -9.67
C HIS A 169 -9.25 -15.38 -9.22
N GLY A 170 -8.25 -15.70 -8.40
CA GLY A 170 -7.15 -14.78 -8.11
C GLY A 170 -7.28 -13.96 -6.84
N THR A 171 -8.28 -14.16 -5.98
CA THR A 171 -8.30 -13.52 -4.65
C THR A 171 -7.13 -14.00 -3.81
N ARG A 172 -6.30 -13.07 -3.31
CA ARG A 172 -5.06 -13.37 -2.57
C ARG A 172 -4.95 -12.69 -1.22
N LEU A 173 -5.87 -11.80 -0.86
CA LEU A 173 -5.90 -11.11 0.43
C LEU A 173 -7.34 -11.07 0.96
N ILE A 174 -7.54 -11.64 2.14
CA ILE A 174 -8.86 -11.86 2.72
C ILE A 174 -8.88 -11.29 4.14
N GLN A 175 -9.95 -10.56 4.48
CA GLN A 175 -10.27 -10.20 5.85
C GLN A 175 -11.36 -11.15 6.34
N LEU A 176 -11.07 -11.94 7.34
CA LEU A 176 -12.08 -12.71 8.06
C LEU A 176 -12.73 -11.82 9.12
N ARG A 177 -13.99 -11.43 8.89
CA ARG A 177 -14.74 -10.44 9.69
C ARG A 177 -16.16 -10.92 9.96
N GLU A 178 -16.29 -11.74 10.99
CA GLU A 178 -17.58 -12.27 11.48
C GLU A 178 -17.79 -11.78 12.91
N LYS A 179 -18.46 -10.62 13.06
CA LYS A 179 -18.53 -9.88 14.32
C LYS A 179 -19.45 -10.51 15.37
N GLN A 180 -20.39 -11.35 14.94
CA GLN A 180 -21.40 -11.97 15.80
C GLN A 180 -20.97 -13.37 16.26
N LEU A 181 -19.90 -13.93 15.69
CA LEU A 181 -19.41 -15.24 16.10
C LEU A 181 -18.59 -15.14 17.40
N ASP A 182 -18.98 -15.95 18.37
CA ASP A 182 -18.16 -16.14 19.57
C ASP A 182 -16.80 -16.78 19.22
N PRO A 183 -15.74 -16.51 19.99
CA PRO A 183 -14.40 -17.08 19.74
C PRO A 183 -14.39 -18.60 19.58
N ASP A 184 -15.22 -19.33 20.33
CA ASP A 184 -15.27 -20.81 20.26
C ASP A 184 -15.84 -21.32 18.92
N VAL A 185 -16.64 -20.52 18.21
CA VAL A 185 -17.13 -20.82 16.86
C VAL A 185 -16.21 -20.23 15.80
N LEU A 186 -15.73 -19.01 16.04
CA LEU A 186 -14.89 -18.28 15.10
C LEU A 186 -13.55 -18.99 14.85
N LEU A 187 -12.88 -19.52 15.90
CA LEU A 187 -11.55 -20.14 15.76
C LEU A 187 -11.56 -21.40 14.88
N PRO A 188 -12.47 -22.37 15.06
CA PRO A 188 -12.59 -23.52 14.14
C PRO A 188 -12.95 -23.12 12.71
N PHE A 189 -13.80 -22.12 12.54
CA PHE A 189 -14.17 -21.58 11.23
C PHE A 189 -12.98 -20.88 10.57
N ALA A 190 -12.23 -20.07 11.31
CA ALA A 190 -11.01 -19.43 10.83
C ALA A 190 -9.97 -20.46 10.32
N ALA A 191 -9.82 -21.58 11.02
CA ALA A 191 -8.92 -22.65 10.60
C ALA A 191 -9.33 -23.25 9.23
N GLN A 192 -10.63 -23.40 8.96
CA GLN A 192 -11.12 -23.87 7.67
C GLN A 192 -10.84 -22.83 6.56
N VAL A 193 -11.11 -21.55 6.83
CA VAL A 193 -10.83 -20.45 5.89
C VAL A 193 -9.34 -20.38 5.56
N MET A 194 -8.45 -20.42 6.57
CA MET A 194 -7.01 -20.39 6.38
C MET A 194 -6.50 -21.60 5.58
N LYS A 195 -6.99 -22.81 5.88
CA LYS A 195 -6.62 -24.02 5.13
C LYS A 195 -6.90 -23.87 3.63
N LEU A 196 -8.06 -23.30 3.27
CA LEU A 196 -8.41 -23.06 1.87
C LEU A 196 -7.53 -21.94 1.26
N ALA A 197 -7.37 -20.83 1.98
CA ALA A 197 -6.60 -19.68 1.51
C ALA A 197 -5.13 -20.02 1.28
N HIS A 198 -4.47 -20.66 2.27
CA HIS A 198 -3.06 -21.03 2.19
C HIS A 198 -2.78 -22.05 1.08
N GLY A 199 -3.71 -22.97 0.82
CA GLY A 199 -3.59 -23.92 -0.29
C GLY A 199 -3.48 -23.26 -1.68
N ALA A 200 -3.87 -21.97 -1.79
CA ALA A 200 -3.77 -21.19 -3.02
C ALA A 200 -2.82 -19.98 -2.88
N GLY A 201 -2.03 -19.91 -1.82
CA GLY A 201 -1.10 -18.81 -1.57
C GLY A 201 -1.79 -17.49 -1.20
N ALA A 202 -3.07 -17.52 -0.79
CA ALA A 202 -3.77 -16.34 -0.28
C ALA A 202 -3.51 -16.14 1.20
N ARG A 203 -3.51 -14.87 1.66
CA ARG A 203 -3.31 -14.47 3.06
C ARG A 203 -4.62 -14.08 3.70
N VAL A 204 -4.78 -14.41 4.99
CA VAL A 204 -5.97 -14.12 5.80
C VAL A 204 -5.60 -13.25 6.98
N LEU A 205 -6.21 -12.06 7.09
CA LEU A 205 -6.14 -11.23 8.29
C LEU A 205 -7.43 -11.41 9.08
N LEU A 206 -7.30 -11.66 10.39
CA LEU A 206 -8.47 -11.70 11.27
C LEU A 206 -8.85 -10.28 11.71
N ASN A 207 -10.12 -9.92 11.56
CA ASN A 207 -10.64 -8.67 12.07
C ASN A 207 -10.87 -8.77 13.60
N GLY A 208 -10.13 -8.00 14.36
CA GLY A 208 -10.24 -8.02 15.82
C GLY A 208 -9.01 -7.54 16.56
N THR A 209 -8.71 -8.19 17.68
CA THR A 209 -7.52 -7.89 18.48
C THR A 209 -6.32 -8.69 17.98
N PRO A 210 -5.07 -8.19 18.21
CA PRO A 210 -3.87 -8.95 17.88
C PRO A 210 -3.80 -10.33 18.55
N GLN A 211 -4.31 -10.44 19.77
CA GLN A 211 -4.35 -11.70 20.52
C GLN A 211 -5.25 -12.74 19.84
N LEU A 212 -6.44 -12.31 19.40
CA LEU A 212 -7.38 -13.20 18.70
C LEU A 212 -6.81 -13.67 17.36
N ALA A 213 -6.16 -12.77 16.61
CA ALA A 213 -5.50 -13.11 15.36
C ALA A 213 -4.37 -14.13 15.55
N ALA A 214 -3.56 -13.96 16.60
CA ALA A 214 -2.51 -14.90 16.95
C ALA A 214 -3.08 -16.28 17.38
N GLN A 215 -4.14 -16.32 18.17
CA GLN A 215 -4.84 -17.56 18.57
C GLN A 215 -5.41 -18.31 17.35
N ALA A 216 -5.94 -17.58 16.39
CA ALA A 216 -6.46 -18.15 15.14
C ALA A 216 -5.34 -18.65 14.21
N GLY A 217 -4.07 -18.30 14.43
CA GLY A 217 -2.97 -18.58 13.50
C GLY A 217 -3.09 -17.84 12.18
N ALA A 218 -3.74 -16.65 12.17
CA ALA A 218 -3.92 -15.85 10.98
C ALA A 218 -2.59 -15.23 10.51
N ASP A 219 -2.48 -14.93 9.21
CA ASP A 219 -1.30 -14.28 8.62
C ASP A 219 -1.10 -12.84 9.13
N GLY A 220 -2.12 -12.31 9.80
CA GLY A 220 -2.07 -10.99 10.38
C GLY A 220 -3.40 -10.56 11.02
N VAL A 221 -3.45 -9.30 11.43
CA VAL A 221 -4.62 -8.69 12.05
C VAL A 221 -5.15 -7.52 11.22
N HIS A 222 -6.46 -7.42 11.11
CA HIS A 222 -7.14 -6.20 10.71
C HIS A 222 -7.75 -5.53 11.95
N LEU A 223 -7.20 -4.40 12.35
CA LEU A 223 -7.61 -3.67 13.53
C LEU A 223 -8.87 -2.83 13.26
N PRO A 224 -9.98 -3.06 13.95
CA PRO A 224 -11.04 -2.05 14.01
C PRO A 224 -10.49 -0.72 14.56
N SER A 225 -11.04 0.42 14.12
CA SER A 225 -10.54 1.74 14.52
C SER A 225 -10.46 1.92 16.04
N ALA A 226 -11.48 1.44 16.79
CA ALA A 226 -11.46 1.49 18.25
C ALA A 226 -10.32 0.67 18.89
N VAL A 227 -9.86 -0.40 18.25
CA VAL A 227 -8.69 -1.18 18.69
C VAL A 227 -7.41 -0.46 18.29
N LEU A 228 -7.32 0.01 17.04
CA LEU A 228 -6.20 0.79 16.53
C LEU A 228 -5.85 1.94 17.48
N MET A 229 -6.85 2.77 17.84
CA MET A 229 -6.65 3.97 18.64
C MET A 229 -6.19 3.73 20.09
N ARG A 230 -6.30 2.49 20.58
CA ARG A 230 -5.79 2.10 21.92
C ARG A 230 -4.35 1.59 21.90
N LEU A 231 -3.80 1.26 20.73
CA LEU A 231 -2.46 0.73 20.61
C LEU A 231 -1.42 1.84 20.75
N ARG A 232 -0.32 1.53 21.41
CA ARG A 232 0.84 2.43 21.57
C ARG A 232 2.04 1.99 20.72
N ARG A 233 2.00 0.79 20.17
CA ARG A 233 3.04 0.21 19.30
C ARG A 233 2.39 -0.74 18.30
N ARG A 234 3.05 -0.93 17.16
CA ARG A 234 2.64 -1.93 16.16
C ARG A 234 2.60 -3.32 16.80
N PRO A 235 1.54 -4.11 16.58
CA PRO A 235 1.51 -5.51 16.97
C PRO A 235 2.63 -6.30 16.28
N ASP A 236 3.18 -7.29 17.00
CA ASP A 236 4.19 -8.20 16.46
C ASP A 236 3.49 -9.35 15.70
N LEU A 237 3.01 -9.00 14.51
CA LEU A 237 2.36 -9.90 13.54
C LEU A 237 2.91 -9.61 12.15
N PRO A 238 2.99 -10.64 11.27
CA PRO A 238 3.55 -10.49 9.93
C PRO A 238 2.88 -9.39 9.11
N LEU A 239 1.54 -9.27 9.21
CA LEU A 239 0.76 -8.28 8.48
C LEU A 239 -0.24 -7.59 9.42
N VAL A 240 -0.21 -6.26 9.46
CA VAL A 240 -1.10 -5.45 10.31
C VAL A 240 -1.81 -4.42 9.47
N ALA A 241 -3.12 -4.50 9.43
CA ALA A 241 -3.99 -3.54 8.75
C ALA A 241 -4.94 -2.88 9.74
N ALA A 242 -5.54 -1.75 9.35
CA ALA A 242 -6.58 -1.10 10.15
C ALA A 242 -7.67 -0.45 9.31
N SER A 243 -8.88 -0.38 9.89
CA SER A 243 -9.94 0.50 9.40
C SER A 243 -9.70 1.91 9.91
N CYS A 244 -9.78 2.90 9.00
CA CYS A 244 -9.69 4.32 9.29
C CYS A 244 -10.86 5.07 8.63
N HIS A 245 -11.31 6.17 9.29
CA HIS A 245 -12.45 6.95 8.85
C HIS A 245 -12.13 8.44 8.73
N ASP A 246 -11.05 8.89 9.38
CA ASP A 246 -10.65 10.28 9.44
C ASP A 246 -9.11 10.44 9.48
N ARG A 247 -8.68 11.70 9.48
CA ARG A 247 -7.25 12.08 9.52
C ARG A 247 -6.55 11.66 10.80
N ALA A 248 -7.24 11.64 11.94
CA ALA A 248 -6.63 11.28 13.22
C ALA A 248 -6.30 9.77 13.26
N GLU A 249 -7.22 8.93 12.80
CA GLU A 249 -7.02 7.49 12.69
C GLU A 249 -5.93 7.14 11.66
N LEU A 250 -5.93 7.81 10.51
CA LEU A 250 -4.86 7.69 9.51
C LEU A 250 -3.50 8.08 10.09
N GLY A 251 -3.42 9.22 10.77
CA GLY A 251 -2.17 9.67 11.42
C GLY A 251 -1.65 8.70 12.46
N HIS A 252 -2.55 8.13 13.28
CA HIS A 252 -2.18 7.13 14.28
C HIS A 252 -1.70 5.81 13.64
N ALA A 253 -2.37 5.34 12.61
CA ALA A 253 -1.97 4.16 11.84
C ALA A 253 -0.56 4.34 11.23
N ALA A 254 -0.29 5.51 10.64
CA ALA A 254 1.02 5.84 10.09
C ALA A 254 2.11 5.89 11.19
N ALA A 255 1.81 6.51 12.33
CA ALA A 255 2.74 6.60 13.47
C ALA A 255 3.09 5.22 14.06
N LEU A 256 2.14 4.29 14.07
CA LEU A 256 2.38 2.90 14.47
C LEU A 256 3.18 2.09 13.44
N GLY A 257 3.28 2.57 12.19
CA GLY A 257 3.98 1.85 11.12
C GLY A 257 3.31 0.54 10.73
N ILE A 258 1.95 0.52 10.67
CA ILE A 258 1.22 -0.64 10.15
C ILE A 258 1.40 -0.76 8.64
N ASP A 259 0.98 -1.88 8.05
CA ASP A 259 1.31 -2.20 6.66
C ASP A 259 0.38 -1.54 5.64
N PHE A 260 -0.92 -1.42 5.96
CA PHE A 260 -1.91 -0.71 5.13
C PHE A 260 -3.16 -0.34 5.91
N VAL A 261 -3.97 0.53 5.34
CA VAL A 261 -5.26 0.93 5.92
C VAL A 261 -6.40 0.72 4.93
N VAL A 262 -7.61 0.57 5.47
CA VAL A 262 -8.87 0.63 4.73
C VAL A 262 -9.57 1.91 5.12
N LEU A 263 -9.84 2.78 4.15
CA LEU A 263 -10.52 4.08 4.37
C LEU A 263 -11.89 4.07 3.71
N GLY A 264 -12.91 4.43 4.46
CA GLY A 264 -14.28 4.52 3.96
C GLY A 264 -15.34 4.79 5.03
N PRO A 265 -16.63 4.84 4.63
CA PRO A 265 -17.14 4.52 3.29
C PRO A 265 -16.91 5.63 2.26
N VAL A 266 -16.48 5.26 1.04
CA VAL A 266 -16.27 6.24 -0.05
C VAL A 266 -17.60 6.59 -0.73
N LEU A 267 -18.40 5.57 -1.05
CA LEU A 267 -19.73 5.72 -1.66
C LEU A 267 -20.83 5.19 -0.74
N PRO A 268 -22.10 5.56 -0.97
CA PRO A 268 -23.23 5.02 -0.19
C PRO A 268 -23.21 3.50 -0.19
N THR A 269 -23.44 2.90 0.97
CA THR A 269 -23.43 1.44 1.12
C THR A 269 -24.53 0.96 2.06
N PRO A 270 -25.28 -0.10 1.69
CA PRO A 270 -26.28 -0.70 2.56
C PRO A 270 -25.74 -1.26 3.88
N SER A 271 -24.44 -1.55 3.95
CA SER A 271 -23.81 -2.04 5.20
C SER A 271 -23.72 -0.97 6.28
N HIS A 272 -23.80 0.31 5.92
CA HIS A 272 -23.78 1.46 6.82
C HIS A 272 -24.68 2.58 6.31
N PRO A 273 -26.02 2.37 6.28
CA PRO A 273 -26.97 3.30 5.63
C PRO A 273 -27.01 4.68 6.28
N ALA A 274 -26.66 4.78 7.56
CA ALA A 274 -26.63 6.05 8.30
C ALA A 274 -25.30 6.82 8.18
N SER A 275 -24.28 6.23 7.56
CA SER A 275 -22.97 6.89 7.41
C SER A 275 -23.00 7.86 6.23
N VAL A 276 -22.47 9.06 6.43
CA VAL A 276 -22.20 10.00 5.33
C VAL A 276 -20.97 9.51 4.56
N PRO A 277 -21.09 9.19 3.28
CA PRO A 277 -19.94 8.75 2.50
C PRO A 277 -18.97 9.91 2.25
N LEU A 278 -17.67 9.61 2.21
CA LEU A 278 -16.62 10.60 1.95
C LEU A 278 -16.71 11.22 0.55
N GLY A 279 -17.13 10.44 -0.43
CA GLY A 279 -16.92 10.80 -1.83
C GLY A 279 -15.43 10.72 -2.24
N TRP A 280 -15.18 10.72 -3.54
CA TRP A 280 -13.82 10.60 -4.07
C TRP A 280 -12.94 11.82 -3.79
N SER A 281 -13.56 13.03 -3.68
CA SER A 281 -12.81 14.25 -3.39
C SER A 281 -12.18 14.22 -2.02
N ASP A 282 -12.99 13.97 -0.99
CA ASP A 282 -12.52 13.95 0.40
C ASP A 282 -11.61 12.75 0.67
N PHE A 283 -11.91 11.58 0.02
CA PHE A 283 -11.01 10.44 0.04
C PHE A 283 -9.61 10.83 -0.44
N SER A 284 -9.49 11.45 -1.64
CA SER A 284 -8.20 11.87 -2.20
C SER A 284 -7.50 12.91 -1.32
N ALA A 285 -8.24 13.87 -0.77
CA ALA A 285 -7.69 14.91 0.11
C ALA A 285 -7.18 14.35 1.45
N LEU A 286 -7.81 13.30 1.98
CA LEU A 286 -7.37 12.64 3.20
C LEU A 286 -6.06 11.88 3.02
N ILE A 287 -5.84 11.27 1.84
CA ILE A 287 -4.69 10.44 1.56
C ILE A 287 -3.59 11.13 0.74
N ASP A 288 -3.77 12.41 0.35
CA ASP A 288 -2.66 13.16 -0.28
C ASP A 288 -1.48 13.27 0.70
N GLY A 289 -0.33 12.83 0.25
CA GLY A 289 0.87 12.77 1.08
C GLY A 289 0.88 11.65 2.13
N TYR A 290 -0.05 10.69 2.08
CA TYR A 290 -0.13 9.61 3.07
C TYR A 290 0.94 8.53 2.83
N PRO A 291 1.60 8.02 3.92
CA PRO A 291 2.76 7.16 3.76
C PRO A 291 2.48 5.66 3.63
N LEU A 292 1.23 5.20 3.78
CA LEU A 292 0.87 3.79 3.72
C LEU A 292 -0.08 3.51 2.55
N PRO A 293 -0.09 2.27 2.02
CA PRO A 293 -1.12 1.83 1.08
C PRO A 293 -2.52 1.98 1.67
N VAL A 294 -3.45 2.53 0.89
CA VAL A 294 -4.86 2.73 1.28
C VAL A 294 -5.77 1.95 0.36
N TYR A 295 -6.58 1.07 0.93
CA TYR A 295 -7.70 0.46 0.22
C TYR A 295 -8.96 1.30 0.41
N ALA A 296 -9.60 1.68 -0.70
CA ALA A 296 -10.90 2.33 -0.66
C ALA A 296 -12.00 1.32 -0.32
N LEU A 297 -12.92 1.65 0.58
CA LEU A 297 -14.04 0.79 0.99
C LEU A 297 -15.37 1.55 0.92
N GLY A 298 -16.42 0.85 0.59
CA GLY A 298 -17.82 1.31 0.68
C GLY A 298 -18.43 1.63 -0.67
N GLY A 299 -19.46 0.86 -1.04
CA GLY A 299 -20.22 1.00 -2.29
C GLY A 299 -19.43 0.70 -3.56
N LEU A 300 -18.29 -0.01 -3.46
CA LEU A 300 -17.38 -0.24 -4.57
C LEU A 300 -17.56 -1.64 -5.19
N SER A 301 -17.32 -1.72 -6.50
CA SER A 301 -17.22 -2.95 -7.29
C SER A 301 -15.83 -3.05 -7.95
N ALA A 302 -15.54 -4.22 -8.53
CA ALA A 302 -14.23 -4.49 -9.16
C ALA A 302 -13.90 -3.52 -10.31
N GLU A 303 -14.91 -3.09 -11.06
CA GLU A 303 -14.78 -2.14 -12.19
C GLU A 303 -14.33 -0.75 -11.73
N MET A 304 -14.49 -0.43 -10.45
CA MET A 304 -14.06 0.85 -9.88
C MET A 304 -12.58 0.87 -9.44
N LEU A 305 -11.84 -0.22 -9.63
CA LEU A 305 -10.43 -0.31 -9.22
C LEU A 305 -9.57 0.80 -9.83
N ASP A 306 -9.71 1.06 -11.12
CA ASP A 306 -8.95 2.11 -11.81
C ASP A 306 -9.36 3.51 -11.33
N THR A 307 -10.64 3.71 -11.06
CA THR A 307 -11.12 4.96 -10.46
C THR A 307 -10.50 5.17 -9.07
N ALA A 308 -10.47 4.14 -8.23
CA ALA A 308 -9.88 4.21 -6.91
C ALA A 308 -8.37 4.53 -6.98
N ARG A 309 -7.65 3.87 -7.87
CA ARG A 309 -6.21 4.11 -8.11
C ARG A 309 -5.92 5.52 -8.62
N ALA A 310 -6.74 6.02 -9.54
CA ALA A 310 -6.63 7.39 -10.02
C ALA A 310 -6.83 8.43 -8.90
N ARG A 311 -7.49 8.04 -7.82
CA ARG A 311 -7.71 8.84 -6.60
C ARG A 311 -6.67 8.60 -5.51
N GLY A 312 -5.61 7.84 -5.80
CA GLY A 312 -4.49 7.58 -4.88
C GLY A 312 -4.62 6.29 -4.08
N ALA A 313 -5.71 5.53 -4.22
CA ALA A 313 -5.84 4.26 -3.52
C ALA A 313 -4.81 3.24 -4.03
N HIS A 314 -4.37 2.37 -3.14
CA HIS A 314 -3.63 1.16 -3.51
C HIS A 314 -4.53 0.19 -4.28
N GLY A 315 -5.74 0.01 -3.80
CA GLY A 315 -6.73 -0.89 -4.33
C GLY A 315 -8.09 -0.66 -3.69
N ILE A 316 -8.97 -1.64 -3.78
CA ILE A 316 -10.31 -1.61 -3.22
C ILE A 316 -10.51 -2.74 -2.20
N ALA A 317 -11.24 -2.44 -1.12
CA ALA A 317 -11.75 -3.44 -0.20
C ALA A 317 -13.23 -3.70 -0.52
N MET A 318 -13.62 -4.96 -0.66
CA MET A 318 -14.97 -5.35 -1.05
C MET A 318 -15.57 -6.34 -0.07
N LEU A 319 -16.81 -6.09 0.33
CA LEU A 319 -17.60 -7.02 1.14
C LEU A 319 -18.42 -7.95 0.22
N ARG A 320 -19.49 -7.42 -0.37
CA ARG A 320 -20.41 -8.21 -1.21
C ARG A 320 -19.86 -8.54 -2.58
N GLY A 321 -19.23 -7.59 -3.24
CA GLY A 321 -18.69 -7.77 -4.60
C GLY A 321 -17.50 -8.73 -4.70
N ALA A 322 -16.95 -9.20 -3.57
CA ALA A 322 -15.87 -10.17 -3.56
C ALA A 322 -16.36 -11.63 -3.70
N TRP A 323 -17.66 -11.87 -3.46
CA TRP A 323 -18.22 -13.22 -3.31
C TRP A 323 -19.29 -13.49 -4.36
N HIS A 324 -18.88 -13.63 -5.62
CA HIS A 324 -19.78 -13.99 -6.71
C HIS A 324 -20.35 -15.41 -6.52
N ASP A 325 -21.56 -15.62 -7.01
CA ASP A 325 -22.18 -16.93 -7.06
C ASP A 325 -21.56 -17.72 -8.22
N PRO A 326 -20.97 -18.90 -7.99
CA PRO A 326 -20.43 -19.71 -9.07
C PRO A 326 -21.47 -20.08 -10.13
N ASP A 327 -22.78 -20.07 -9.76
CA ASP A 327 -23.89 -20.44 -10.63
C ASP A 327 -24.44 -19.27 -11.47
N THR A 328 -23.90 -18.04 -11.32
CA THR A 328 -24.38 -16.82 -12.01
C THR A 328 -23.37 -16.22 -13.00
N GLY A 329 -22.35 -16.98 -13.36
CA GLY A 329 -21.29 -16.59 -14.30
C GLY A 329 -21.54 -17.02 -15.74
#